data_e10ce059e0335f0d218e5493da81c623
#
_entry.id   e10ce059e0335f0d218e5493da81c623
#
_cell.length_a   1.000
_cell.length_b   1.000
_cell.length_c   1.000
_cell.angle_alpha   90.00
_cell.angle_beta   90.00
_cell.angle_gamma   90.00
#
_symmetry.space_group_name_H-M   'P 1'
#
loop_
_entity.id
_entity.type
_entity.pdbx_description
1 polymer ?
#
loop_
_entity_poly.entity_id
_entity_poly.type
_entity_poly.pdbx_seq_one_letter_code
_entity_poly.pdbx_strand_id
1 'polypeptide(L)'
;KLNNEKLNEHKKNFENLKNLTASNRHGHPWKHSKIPANKFYLDECNQNLEKSWEYGGLSFRDVFSNTNYDDYANSIVSSFIIRKIQNIVKNSSKLEILIDLDYPFGAKRPALDTNYYQTFNQHNVKLINLKLSPINECYKSGLIIGENKFSFDMLVFATGFDAITGSLLDFKITGRNRKKLSCEWQNEPNNYLGIQIPNFPNLF
;
A
#
# COMPACT_ATOMS: atom_id res chain seq x y z
N LYS A 1 -0.55 -17.40 15.26
CA LYS A 1 -0.61 -17.18 16.72
C LYS A 1 0.81 -17.22 17.26
N LEU A 2 1.17 -16.27 18.14
CA LEU A 2 2.41 -16.33 18.90
C LEU A 2 2.35 -17.55 19.85
N ASN A 3 3.46 -18.28 19.96
CA ASN A 3 3.57 -19.33 20.98
C ASN A 3 3.73 -18.67 22.39
N ASN A 4 3.51 -19.45 23.44
CA ASN A 4 3.53 -18.93 24.82
C ASN A 4 4.91 -18.38 25.22
N GLU A 5 5.98 -18.90 24.68
CA GLU A 5 7.35 -18.44 24.95
C GLU A 5 7.57 -17.02 24.39
N LYS A 6 7.27 -16.80 23.11
CA LYS A 6 7.32 -15.47 22.47
C LYS A 6 6.37 -14.47 23.13
N LEU A 7 5.17 -14.92 23.53
CA LEU A 7 4.23 -14.07 24.25
C LEU A 7 4.81 -13.61 25.59
N ASN A 8 5.45 -14.50 26.34
CA ASN A 8 6.07 -14.17 27.62
C ASN A 8 7.30 -13.26 27.45
N GLU A 9 8.09 -13.45 26.40
CA GLU A 9 9.18 -12.57 26.02
C GLU A 9 8.67 -11.14 25.73
N HIS A 10 7.63 -11.00 24.93
CA HIS A 10 7.00 -9.71 24.66
C HIS A 10 6.45 -9.04 25.92
N LYS A 11 5.82 -9.80 26.82
CA LYS A 11 5.34 -9.27 28.11
C LYS A 11 6.49 -8.75 28.98
N LYS A 12 7.60 -9.47 29.06
CA LYS A 12 8.79 -9.04 29.82
C LYS A 12 9.43 -7.78 29.24
N ASN A 13 9.35 -7.60 27.91
CA ASN A 13 9.95 -6.49 27.20
C ASN A 13 8.94 -5.36 26.88
N PHE A 14 7.77 -5.36 27.50
CA PHE A 14 6.63 -4.50 27.13
C PHE A 14 6.98 -3.01 27.18
N GLU A 15 7.60 -2.52 28.25
CA GLU A 15 7.94 -1.09 28.39
C GLU A 15 8.95 -0.63 27.33
N ASN A 16 9.93 -1.48 26.99
CA ASN A 16 10.88 -1.18 25.92
C ASN A 16 10.19 -1.12 24.56
N LEU A 17 9.31 -2.07 24.26
CA LEU A 17 8.53 -2.08 23.02
C LEU A 17 7.60 -0.87 22.93
N LYS A 18 6.98 -0.47 24.02
CA LYS A 18 6.13 0.73 24.11
C LYS A 18 6.93 2.00 23.81
N ASN A 19 8.11 2.15 24.43
CA ASN A 19 8.98 3.30 24.19
C ASN A 19 9.50 3.34 22.75
N LEU A 20 9.86 2.19 22.19
CA LEU A 20 10.27 2.06 20.81
C LEU A 20 9.13 2.44 19.86
N THR A 21 7.91 1.98 20.12
CA THR A 21 6.71 2.32 19.37
C THR A 21 6.41 3.83 19.42
N ALA A 22 6.51 4.44 20.60
CA ALA A 22 6.28 5.87 20.78
C ALA A 22 7.33 6.74 20.08
N SER A 23 8.58 6.27 19.98
CA SER A 23 9.67 6.97 19.29
C SER A 23 9.70 6.74 17.78
N ASN A 24 8.93 5.79 17.27
CA ASN A 24 8.90 5.46 15.85
C ASN A 24 7.85 6.30 15.12
N ARG A 25 8.24 6.93 14.00
CA ARG A 25 7.36 7.77 13.16
C ARG A 25 6.06 7.04 12.73
N HIS A 26 6.13 5.74 12.54
CA HIS A 26 5.01 4.93 12.07
C HIS A 26 4.26 4.22 13.21
N GLY A 27 4.65 4.45 14.48
CA GLY A 27 4.01 3.82 15.63
C GLY A 27 4.21 2.30 15.68
N HIS A 28 5.37 1.80 15.26
CA HIS A 28 5.69 0.37 15.24
C HIS A 28 6.85 0.00 16.17
N PRO A 29 6.89 -1.23 16.70
CA PRO A 29 7.89 -1.66 17.68
C PRO A 29 9.19 -2.18 17.02
N TRP A 30 9.65 -1.54 15.93
CA TRP A 30 10.96 -1.83 15.33
C TRP A 30 11.79 -0.57 15.17
N LYS A 31 13.09 -0.77 15.09
CA LYS A 31 14.02 0.33 14.88
C LYS A 31 13.92 0.85 13.46
N HIS A 32 13.85 2.16 13.29
CA HIS A 32 14.03 2.83 12.01
C HIS A 32 15.46 3.34 11.89
N SER A 33 15.99 3.31 10.69
CA SER A 33 17.30 3.87 10.40
C SER A 33 17.26 5.40 10.55
N LYS A 34 18.32 5.95 11.16
CA LYS A 34 18.59 7.39 11.15
C LYS A 34 19.55 7.80 10.04
N ILE A 35 20.03 6.82 9.26
CA ILE A 35 21.07 7.01 8.26
C ILE A 35 20.40 7.02 6.88
N PRO A 36 20.64 8.06 6.07
CA PRO A 36 20.11 8.14 4.70
C PRO A 36 20.89 7.20 3.76
N ALA A 37 20.26 6.77 2.67
CA ALA A 37 20.83 5.82 1.71
C ALA A 37 22.14 6.30 1.09
N ASN A 38 22.28 7.60 0.86
CA ASN A 38 23.49 8.21 0.26
C ASN A 38 24.74 8.19 1.16
N LYS A 39 24.64 7.67 2.38
CA LYS A 39 25.78 7.41 3.27
C LYS A 39 26.37 6.02 3.13
N PHE A 40 25.78 5.20 2.27
CA PHE A 40 26.23 3.85 1.98
C PHE A 40 26.63 3.71 0.51
N TYR A 41 27.57 2.82 0.21
CA TYR A 41 27.77 2.34 -1.15
C TYR A 41 26.58 1.48 -1.60
N LEU A 42 26.38 1.32 -2.90
CA LEU A 42 25.21 0.60 -3.45
C LEU A 42 25.14 -0.85 -2.94
N ASP A 43 26.29 -1.51 -2.81
CA ASP A 43 26.36 -2.88 -2.30
C ASP A 43 25.93 -2.97 -0.83
N GLU A 44 26.32 -1.99 -0.03
CA GLU A 44 25.89 -1.90 1.37
C GLU A 44 24.39 -1.61 1.49
N CYS A 45 23.86 -0.76 0.60
CA CYS A 45 22.41 -0.55 0.51
C CYS A 45 21.68 -1.87 0.21
N ASN A 46 22.15 -2.64 -0.76
CA ASN A 46 21.57 -3.92 -1.12
C ASN A 46 21.67 -4.94 0.03
N GLN A 47 22.78 -4.99 0.75
CA GLN A 47 22.92 -5.86 1.92
C GLN A 47 21.97 -5.49 3.05
N ASN A 48 21.78 -4.19 3.32
CA ASN A 48 20.86 -3.71 4.33
C ASN A 48 19.39 -4.03 3.97
N LEU A 49 19.05 -3.87 2.69
CA LEU A 49 17.73 -4.23 2.16
C LEU A 49 17.51 -5.74 2.24
N GLU A 50 18.51 -6.57 1.91
CA GLU A 50 18.40 -8.02 2.01
C GLU A 50 18.16 -8.49 3.45
N LYS A 51 18.94 -7.99 4.41
CA LYS A 51 18.74 -8.29 5.84
C LYS A 51 17.34 -7.92 6.32
N SER A 52 16.82 -6.77 5.87
CA SER A 52 15.48 -6.33 6.26
C SER A 52 14.38 -7.14 5.55
N TRP A 53 14.63 -7.56 4.33
CA TRP A 53 13.73 -8.45 3.57
C TRP A 53 13.60 -9.81 4.25
N GLU A 54 14.73 -10.41 4.67
CA GLU A 54 14.75 -11.69 5.40
C GLU A 54 14.08 -11.58 6.78
N TYR A 55 14.26 -10.45 7.47
CA TYR A 55 13.57 -10.17 8.73
C TYR A 55 12.05 -10.10 8.54
N GLY A 56 11.60 -9.59 7.39
CA GLY A 56 10.21 -9.51 6.99
C GLY A 56 9.43 -8.36 7.62
N GLY A 57 8.15 -8.33 7.29
CA GLY A 57 7.22 -7.33 7.80
C GLY A 57 7.45 -5.93 7.21
N LEU A 58 6.84 -4.93 7.87
CA LEU A 58 6.89 -3.54 7.38
C LEU A 58 8.16 -2.78 7.79
N SER A 59 9.06 -3.39 8.55
CA SER A 59 10.37 -2.80 8.92
C SER A 59 11.23 -2.45 7.70
N PHE A 60 10.98 -3.10 6.58
CA PHE A 60 11.61 -2.82 5.30
C PHE A 60 11.46 -1.35 4.83
N ARG A 61 10.38 -0.67 5.23
CA ARG A 61 10.14 0.74 4.93
C ARG A 61 11.14 1.69 5.60
N ASP A 62 11.74 1.24 6.70
CA ASP A 62 12.56 2.05 7.59
C ASP A 62 14.08 1.73 7.47
N VAL A 63 14.48 1.05 6.38
CA VAL A 63 15.90 0.69 6.13
C VAL A 63 16.77 1.92 5.95
N PHE A 64 16.24 2.96 5.31
CA PHE A 64 16.92 4.26 5.18
C PHE A 64 16.01 5.37 5.70
N SER A 65 16.62 6.41 6.30
CA SER A 65 15.86 7.53 6.86
C SER A 65 15.17 8.40 5.81
N ASN A 66 15.65 8.38 4.56
CA ASN A 66 15.22 9.26 3.47
C ASN A 66 14.43 8.58 2.34
N THR A 67 14.05 7.31 2.47
CA THR A 67 13.33 6.56 1.42
C THR A 67 12.05 7.26 0.92
N ASN A 68 11.33 7.97 1.79
CA ASN A 68 10.02 8.53 1.47
C ASN A 68 10.07 9.95 0.87
N TYR A 69 11.24 10.59 0.79
CA TYR A 69 11.37 12.00 0.34
C TYR A 69 12.62 12.28 -0.49
N ASP A 70 13.34 11.24 -0.86
CA ASP A 70 14.55 11.34 -1.69
C ASP A 70 14.46 10.33 -2.84
N ASP A 71 14.49 10.82 -4.07
CA ASP A 71 14.28 10.01 -5.27
C ASP A 71 15.38 8.95 -5.46
N TYR A 72 16.63 9.29 -5.10
CA TYR A 72 17.74 8.33 -5.18
C TYR A 72 17.55 7.18 -4.22
N ALA A 73 17.25 7.48 -2.95
CA ALA A 73 16.98 6.44 -1.95
C ALA A 73 15.77 5.57 -2.33
N ASN A 74 14.70 6.19 -2.83
CA ASN A 74 13.52 5.48 -3.29
C ASN A 74 13.80 4.58 -4.48
N SER A 75 14.60 5.05 -5.44
CA SER A 75 14.98 4.27 -6.63
C SER A 75 15.77 3.01 -6.28
N ILE A 76 16.66 3.07 -5.27
CA ILE A 76 17.39 1.90 -4.77
C ILE A 76 16.43 0.87 -4.20
N VAL A 77 15.51 1.30 -3.34
CA VAL A 77 14.49 0.41 -2.72
C VAL A 77 13.57 -0.19 -3.77
N SER A 78 13.05 0.63 -4.69
CA SER A 78 12.18 0.19 -5.78
C SER A 78 12.88 -0.83 -6.69
N SER A 79 14.12 -0.56 -7.08
CA SER A 79 14.95 -1.47 -7.90
C SER A 79 15.22 -2.80 -7.18
N PHE A 80 15.43 -2.77 -5.88
CA PHE A 80 15.58 -3.99 -5.08
C PHE A 80 14.31 -4.84 -5.12
N ILE A 81 13.14 -4.24 -4.90
CA ILE A 81 11.85 -4.95 -4.94
C ILE A 81 11.60 -5.53 -6.33
N ILE A 82 11.85 -4.77 -7.39
CA ILE A 82 11.70 -5.25 -8.78
C ILE A 82 12.56 -6.48 -9.01
N ARG A 83 13.82 -6.49 -8.58
CA ARG A 83 14.69 -7.68 -8.70
C ARG A 83 14.13 -8.88 -7.93
N LYS A 84 13.55 -8.67 -6.73
CA LYS A 84 12.89 -9.76 -6.00
C LYS A 84 11.71 -10.34 -6.77
N ILE A 85 10.88 -9.50 -7.39
CA ILE A 85 9.75 -9.93 -8.22
C ILE A 85 10.25 -10.70 -9.46
N GLN A 86 11.27 -10.20 -10.15
CA GLN A 86 11.91 -10.83 -11.31
C GLN A 86 12.44 -12.24 -10.99
N ASN A 87 13.00 -12.43 -9.80
CA ASN A 87 13.48 -13.73 -9.36
C ASN A 87 12.35 -14.74 -9.10
N ILE A 88 11.15 -14.26 -8.76
CA ILE A 88 9.99 -15.11 -8.44
C ILE A 88 9.15 -15.40 -9.68
N VAL A 89 8.78 -14.36 -10.44
CA VAL A 89 7.86 -14.49 -11.59
C VAL A 89 8.62 -14.92 -12.83
N LYS A 90 8.26 -16.09 -13.39
CA LYS A 90 8.97 -16.68 -14.53
C LYS A 90 8.38 -16.32 -15.90
N ASN A 91 7.11 -15.93 -15.93
CA ASN A 91 6.44 -15.55 -17.18
C ASN A 91 6.73 -14.06 -17.48
N SER A 92 7.40 -13.77 -18.59
CA SER A 92 7.85 -12.41 -18.95
C SER A 92 6.70 -11.43 -19.14
N SER A 93 5.63 -11.81 -19.80
CA SER A 93 4.49 -10.93 -20.05
C SER A 93 3.72 -10.57 -18.75
N LYS A 94 3.61 -11.51 -17.83
CA LYS A 94 3.05 -11.21 -16.50
C LYS A 94 4.00 -10.35 -15.67
N LEU A 95 5.31 -10.62 -15.76
CA LEU A 95 6.34 -9.85 -15.07
C LEU A 95 6.30 -8.38 -15.48
N GLU A 96 6.26 -8.08 -16.78
CA GLU A 96 6.17 -6.71 -17.31
C GLU A 96 5.00 -5.94 -16.70
N ILE A 97 3.81 -6.56 -16.59
CA ILE A 97 2.64 -5.95 -15.96
C ILE A 97 2.85 -5.69 -14.46
N LEU A 98 3.48 -6.64 -13.76
CA LEU A 98 3.65 -6.58 -12.29
C LEU A 98 4.70 -5.56 -11.85
N ILE A 99 5.69 -5.25 -12.69
CA ILE A 99 6.74 -4.27 -12.38
C ILE A 99 6.50 -2.89 -13.00
N ASP A 100 5.48 -2.74 -13.85
CA ASP A 100 5.06 -1.45 -14.43
C ASP A 100 4.28 -0.62 -13.41
N LEU A 101 5.00 -0.09 -12.41
CA LEU A 101 4.46 0.77 -11.38
C LEU A 101 4.69 2.23 -11.73
N ASP A 102 3.62 3.01 -11.75
CA ASP A 102 3.61 4.45 -12.04
C ASP A 102 3.76 5.34 -10.79
N TYR A 103 4.18 4.74 -9.68
CA TYR A 103 4.36 5.43 -8.42
C TYR A 103 5.59 4.90 -7.65
N PRO A 104 6.26 5.75 -6.86
CA PRO A 104 7.42 5.36 -6.06
C PRO A 104 7.01 4.45 -4.89
N PHE A 105 7.98 3.67 -4.39
CA PHE A 105 7.77 2.85 -3.21
C PHE A 105 7.28 3.69 -2.02
N GLY A 106 6.24 3.23 -1.35
CA GLY A 106 5.65 3.90 -0.19
C GLY A 106 4.60 4.97 -0.51
N ALA A 107 4.42 5.37 -1.76
CA ALA A 107 3.31 6.26 -2.16
C ALA A 107 1.93 5.60 -1.94
N LYS A 108 1.87 4.29 -2.07
CA LYS A 108 0.75 3.46 -1.59
C LYS A 108 1.23 2.58 -0.45
N ARG A 109 0.32 2.19 0.45
CA ARG A 109 0.67 1.29 1.55
C ARG A 109 1.16 -0.04 1.01
N PRO A 110 2.43 -0.44 1.27
CA PRO A 110 2.93 -1.71 0.80
C PRO A 110 2.21 -2.86 1.50
N ALA A 111 1.75 -3.83 0.73
CA ALA A 111 1.17 -5.06 1.25
C ALA A 111 2.28 -6.05 1.60
N LEU A 112 2.02 -6.88 2.62
CA LEU A 112 2.89 -8.02 2.93
C LEU A 112 2.56 -9.16 1.97
N ASP A 113 3.60 -9.73 1.36
CA ASP A 113 3.47 -10.87 0.46
C ASP A 113 3.47 -12.20 1.22
N THR A 114 2.55 -13.08 0.86
CA THR A 114 2.56 -14.51 1.22
C THR A 114 2.19 -15.30 -0.02
N ASN A 115 3.20 -15.63 -0.84
CA ASN A 115 3.07 -16.36 -2.10
C ASN A 115 2.23 -15.66 -3.20
N TYR A 116 2.01 -14.36 -3.09
CA TYR A 116 1.26 -13.61 -4.11
C TYR A 116 1.94 -13.68 -5.47
N TYR A 117 3.24 -13.36 -5.55
CA TYR A 117 3.98 -13.37 -6.81
C TYR A 117 4.17 -14.79 -7.36
N GLN A 118 4.34 -15.80 -6.50
CA GLN A 118 4.43 -17.20 -6.90
C GLN A 118 3.15 -17.69 -7.60
N THR A 119 2.00 -17.13 -7.20
CA THR A 119 0.70 -17.45 -7.80
C THR A 119 0.67 -17.20 -9.31
N PHE A 120 1.38 -16.17 -9.79
CA PHE A 120 1.44 -15.84 -11.22
C PHE A 120 2.22 -16.84 -12.06
N ASN A 121 2.97 -17.77 -11.46
CA ASN A 121 3.61 -18.88 -12.16
C ASN A 121 2.66 -20.05 -12.44
N GLN A 122 1.47 -20.06 -11.86
CA GLN A 122 0.48 -21.11 -12.10
C GLN A 122 -0.15 -20.95 -13.48
N HIS A 123 -0.39 -22.09 -14.16
CA HIS A 123 -0.94 -22.13 -15.51
C HIS A 123 -2.40 -21.63 -15.60
N ASN A 124 -3.17 -21.81 -14.52
CA ASN A 124 -4.57 -21.40 -14.42
C ASN A 124 -4.77 -19.94 -13.99
N VAL A 125 -3.70 -19.20 -13.70
CA VAL A 125 -3.75 -17.78 -13.34
C VAL A 125 -3.49 -16.93 -14.57
N LYS A 126 -4.44 -16.07 -14.93
CA LYS A 126 -4.29 -15.05 -15.98
C LYS A 126 -4.15 -13.67 -15.35
N LEU A 127 -3.31 -12.84 -15.90
CA LEU A 127 -3.15 -11.44 -15.54
C LEU A 127 -3.48 -10.58 -16.75
N ILE A 128 -4.33 -9.58 -16.55
CA ILE A 128 -4.77 -8.67 -17.61
C ILE A 128 -4.48 -7.24 -17.16
N ASN A 129 -3.79 -6.49 -18.01
CA ASN A 129 -3.53 -5.08 -17.78
C ASN A 129 -4.74 -4.24 -18.21
N LEU A 130 -5.54 -3.80 -17.24
CA LEU A 130 -6.73 -2.99 -17.51
C LEU A 130 -6.42 -1.55 -17.96
N LYS A 131 -5.17 -1.08 -17.85
CA LYS A 131 -4.74 0.19 -18.44
C LYS A 131 -4.69 0.10 -19.98
N LEU A 132 -4.33 -1.06 -20.50
CA LEU A 132 -4.24 -1.33 -21.93
C LEU A 132 -5.55 -1.89 -22.51
N SER A 133 -6.27 -2.67 -21.72
CA SER A 133 -7.51 -3.33 -22.15
C SER A 133 -8.57 -3.09 -21.05
N PRO A 134 -9.34 -2.01 -21.15
CA PRO A 134 -10.35 -1.69 -20.15
C PRO A 134 -11.52 -2.68 -20.16
N ILE A 135 -12.26 -2.74 -19.06
CA ILE A 135 -13.54 -3.45 -18.99
C ILE A 135 -14.55 -2.67 -19.84
N ASN A 136 -15.05 -3.27 -20.89
CA ASN A 136 -16.01 -2.65 -21.79
C ASN A 136 -17.45 -2.87 -21.32
N GLU A 137 -17.76 -4.09 -20.86
CA GLU A 137 -19.12 -4.46 -20.52
C GLU A 137 -19.14 -5.59 -19.47
N CYS A 138 -20.16 -5.54 -18.61
CA CYS A 138 -20.54 -6.66 -17.75
C CYS A 138 -21.77 -7.37 -18.35
N TYR A 139 -21.69 -8.69 -18.49
CA TYR A 139 -22.82 -9.49 -18.93
C TYR A 139 -23.16 -10.56 -17.89
N LYS A 140 -24.27 -11.31 -18.08
CA LYS A 140 -24.85 -12.22 -17.08
C LYS A 140 -23.86 -13.17 -16.40
N SER A 141 -22.83 -13.63 -17.09
CA SER A 141 -21.87 -14.62 -16.57
C SER A 141 -20.41 -14.16 -16.63
N GLY A 142 -20.13 -12.86 -16.81
CA GLY A 142 -18.74 -12.41 -16.87
C GLY A 142 -18.52 -11.00 -17.40
N LEU A 143 -17.34 -10.78 -17.97
CA LEU A 143 -16.86 -9.48 -18.44
C LEU A 143 -16.39 -9.56 -19.89
N ILE A 144 -16.55 -8.46 -20.62
CA ILE A 144 -15.86 -8.19 -21.90
C ILE A 144 -14.73 -7.21 -21.59
N ILE A 145 -13.49 -7.62 -21.87
CA ILE A 145 -12.26 -6.86 -21.65
C ILE A 145 -11.53 -6.73 -22.98
N GLY A 146 -11.44 -5.52 -23.52
CA GLY A 146 -11.02 -5.33 -24.89
C GLY A 146 -11.95 -6.09 -25.86
N GLU A 147 -11.40 -6.98 -26.67
CA GLU A 147 -12.15 -7.83 -27.60
C GLU A 147 -12.47 -9.22 -27.01
N ASN A 148 -12.01 -9.51 -25.80
CA ASN A 148 -12.10 -10.83 -25.22
C ASN A 148 -13.28 -10.94 -24.24
N LYS A 149 -14.00 -12.09 -24.32
CA LYS A 149 -15.09 -12.43 -23.43
C LYS A 149 -14.62 -13.43 -22.38
N PHE A 150 -14.83 -13.11 -21.12
CA PHE A 150 -14.46 -13.93 -19.97
C PHE A 150 -15.70 -14.32 -19.17
N SER A 151 -15.87 -15.61 -18.89
CA SER A 151 -16.94 -16.13 -18.06
C SER A 151 -16.38 -16.54 -16.69
N PHE A 152 -17.14 -16.27 -15.63
CA PHE A 152 -16.75 -16.54 -14.25
C PHE A 152 -17.91 -17.15 -13.47
N ASP A 153 -17.60 -18.01 -12.52
CA ASP A 153 -18.53 -18.49 -11.49
C ASP A 153 -18.67 -17.47 -10.38
N MET A 154 -17.59 -16.70 -10.12
CA MET A 154 -17.54 -15.64 -9.12
C MET A 154 -16.72 -14.46 -9.63
N LEU A 155 -17.22 -13.25 -9.42
CA LEU A 155 -16.52 -11.99 -9.68
C LEU A 155 -16.35 -11.24 -8.36
N VAL A 156 -15.09 -10.94 -8.00
CA VAL A 156 -14.76 -10.19 -6.78
C VAL A 156 -14.28 -8.80 -7.15
N PHE A 157 -15.03 -7.78 -6.79
CA PHE A 157 -14.62 -6.40 -6.92
C PHE A 157 -13.76 -5.98 -5.72
N ALA A 158 -12.47 -5.80 -5.95
CA ALA A 158 -11.51 -5.29 -4.97
C ALA A 158 -10.94 -3.95 -5.43
N THR A 159 -11.80 -3.08 -5.94
CA THR A 159 -11.46 -1.80 -6.59
C THR A 159 -11.05 -0.69 -5.63
N GLY A 160 -11.14 -0.95 -4.32
CA GLY A 160 -10.82 0.00 -3.28
C GLY A 160 -12.00 0.87 -2.87
N PHE A 161 -11.73 1.77 -1.95
CA PHE A 161 -12.71 2.76 -1.48
C PHE A 161 -12.41 4.12 -2.11
N ASP A 162 -13.43 4.94 -2.26
CA ASP A 162 -13.26 6.37 -2.50
C ASP A 162 -12.71 7.01 -1.22
N ALA A 163 -11.40 7.26 -1.22
CA ALA A 163 -10.66 7.63 -0.01
C ALA A 163 -10.92 9.08 0.40
N ILE A 164 -10.69 9.38 1.68
CA ILE A 164 -10.69 10.71 2.30
C ILE A 164 -12.09 11.33 2.36
N THR A 165 -12.60 11.86 1.26
CA THR A 165 -13.86 12.61 1.20
C THR A 165 -15.03 11.76 0.73
N GLY A 166 -14.79 10.73 -0.08
CA GLY A 166 -15.83 9.96 -0.74
C GLY A 166 -16.84 9.35 0.22
N SER A 167 -16.37 8.69 1.26
CA SER A 167 -17.26 8.08 2.27
C SER A 167 -18.15 9.09 3.01
N LEU A 168 -17.72 10.35 3.18
CA LEU A 168 -18.52 11.43 3.76
C LEU A 168 -19.51 12.02 2.75
N LEU A 169 -19.17 12.01 1.47
CA LEU A 169 -20.04 12.53 0.41
C LEU A 169 -21.16 11.56 0.01
N ASP A 170 -21.00 10.28 0.29
CA ASP A 170 -22.03 9.26 0.08
C ASP A 170 -23.23 9.41 1.03
N PHE A 171 -23.07 10.13 2.15
CA PHE A 171 -24.13 10.39 3.09
C PHE A 171 -24.74 11.78 2.87
N LYS A 172 -26.05 11.90 3.08
CA LYS A 172 -26.73 13.18 3.10
C LYS A 172 -26.43 13.92 4.42
N ILE A 173 -25.33 14.64 4.48
CA ILE A 173 -24.95 15.45 5.64
C ILE A 173 -25.44 16.88 5.44
N THR A 174 -26.23 17.37 6.38
CA THR A 174 -26.79 18.71 6.35
C THR A 174 -26.39 19.49 7.59
N GLY A 175 -25.76 20.62 7.40
CA GLY A 175 -25.31 21.53 8.44
C GLY A 175 -26.27 22.68 8.71
N ARG A 176 -25.76 23.76 9.32
CA ARG A 176 -26.52 25.01 9.57
C ARG A 176 -27.06 25.59 8.27
N ASN A 177 -28.22 26.24 8.36
CA ASN A 177 -28.90 26.88 7.22
C ASN A 177 -29.19 25.91 6.06
N ARG A 178 -29.38 24.62 6.37
CA ARG A 178 -29.62 23.54 5.38
C ARG A 178 -28.52 23.35 4.34
N LYS A 179 -27.29 23.80 4.64
CA LYS A 179 -26.13 23.57 3.77
C LYS A 179 -25.83 22.09 3.67
N LYS A 180 -25.61 21.59 2.45
CA LYS A 180 -25.23 20.20 2.20
C LYS A 180 -23.70 20.11 2.11
N LEU A 181 -23.10 19.12 2.77
CA LEU A 181 -21.65 18.89 2.70
C LEU A 181 -21.18 18.65 1.27
N SER A 182 -21.94 17.89 0.48
CA SER A 182 -21.62 17.62 -0.92
C SER A 182 -21.56 18.89 -1.80
N CYS A 183 -22.28 19.95 -1.43
CA CYS A 183 -22.20 21.22 -2.12
C CYS A 183 -21.01 22.06 -1.64
N GLU A 184 -20.74 22.06 -0.33
CA GLU A 184 -19.60 22.80 0.24
C GLU A 184 -18.25 22.23 -0.21
N TRP A 185 -18.19 20.92 -0.44
CA TRP A 185 -16.97 20.20 -0.86
C TRP A 185 -16.94 19.85 -2.36
N GLN A 186 -17.73 20.53 -3.18
CA GLN A 186 -17.83 20.21 -4.61
C GLN A 186 -16.50 20.34 -5.36
N ASN A 187 -15.70 21.35 -5.00
CA ASN A 187 -14.40 21.61 -5.64
C ASN A 187 -13.25 21.04 -4.79
N GLU A 188 -13.25 21.38 -3.50
CA GLU A 188 -12.21 20.96 -2.55
C GLU A 188 -12.79 20.85 -1.13
N PRO A 189 -12.27 19.94 -0.30
CA PRO A 189 -12.71 19.81 1.07
C PRO A 189 -12.19 20.98 1.91
N ASN A 190 -13.10 21.85 2.31
CA ASN A 190 -12.79 22.96 3.23
C ASN A 190 -13.00 22.50 4.67
N ASN A 191 -11.92 22.50 5.47
CA ASN A 191 -11.95 22.10 6.87
C ASN A 191 -10.95 22.92 7.71
N TYR A 192 -11.14 22.91 9.01
CA TYR A 192 -10.20 23.49 9.96
C TYR A 192 -9.37 22.36 10.58
N LEU A 193 -8.07 22.34 10.26
CA LEU A 193 -7.07 21.39 10.76
C LEU A 193 -7.42 19.91 10.55
N GLY A 194 -8.26 19.57 9.56
CA GLY A 194 -8.72 18.19 9.34
C GLY A 194 -9.72 17.68 10.38
N ILE A 195 -10.22 18.55 11.28
CA ILE A 195 -11.05 18.13 12.42
C ILE A 195 -12.46 18.67 12.31
N GLN A 196 -12.63 19.93 11.90
CA GLN A 196 -13.93 20.62 11.89
C GLN A 196 -14.25 21.17 10.52
N ILE A 197 -15.55 21.23 10.21
CA ILE A 197 -16.04 21.76 8.94
C ILE A 197 -16.94 22.98 9.23
N PRO A 198 -16.68 24.14 8.58
CA PRO A 198 -17.50 25.33 8.73
C PRO A 198 -18.97 25.04 8.44
N ASN A 199 -19.87 25.49 9.29
CA ASN A 199 -21.32 25.27 9.26
C ASN A 199 -21.80 23.84 9.62
N PHE A 200 -20.91 22.92 10.02
CA PHE A 200 -21.25 21.57 10.45
C PHE A 200 -20.74 21.31 11.87
N PRO A 201 -21.36 21.95 12.91
CA PRO A 201 -20.79 21.98 14.27
C PRO A 201 -20.75 20.63 14.97
N ASN A 202 -21.45 19.61 14.49
CA ASN A 202 -21.51 18.26 15.06
C ASN A 202 -20.77 17.23 14.18
N LEU A 203 -19.99 17.68 13.20
CA LEU A 203 -19.19 16.81 12.33
C LEU A 203 -17.70 17.05 12.61
N PHE A 204 -17.01 15.99 13.13
CA PHE A 204 -15.63 15.99 13.51
C PHE A 204 -14.88 14.89 12.80
#